data_1806280155766cbe6199aed07382c337
#
_entry.id   1806280155766cbe6199aed07382c337
#
_cell.length_a   1.000
_cell.length_b   1.000
_cell.length_c   1.000
_cell.angle_alpha   90.00
_cell.angle_beta   90.00
_cell.angle_gamma   90.00
#
_symmetry.space_group_name_H-M   'P 1'
#
loop_
_entity.id
_entity.type
_entity.pdbx_description
1 polymer ?
#
loop_
_entity_poly.entity_id
_entity_poly.type
_entity_poly.pdbx_seq_one_letter_code
_entity_poly.pdbx_strand_id
1 'polypeptide(L)'
;MKARDERITQYISTSADFAQPILLHLRELIHDFCPEAEEGMKWSMPFFLYRGKILCSFAAFKHHCSFGFWLHSEMSDPHRIFKREEKGGMGSLGKITSPADLPKDEHLGGYILEAMDLIEQGAIPRELNPKYKKPAAEIP
;
A
#
# COMPACT_ATOMS: atom_id res chain seq x y z
N MET A 1 -15.98 -3.46 13.14
CA MET A 1 -15.30 -3.85 11.92
C MET A 1 -15.97 -3.21 10.71
N LYS A 2 -15.18 -2.65 9.84
CA LYS A 2 -15.74 -1.99 8.66
C LYS A 2 -16.18 -3.01 7.63
N ALA A 3 -17.20 -2.66 6.87
CA ALA A 3 -17.69 -3.52 5.80
C ALA A 3 -16.66 -3.62 4.69
N ARG A 4 -16.65 -4.77 4.03
CA ARG A 4 -15.81 -5.00 2.87
C ARG A 4 -16.48 -4.43 1.63
N ASP A 5 -15.70 -3.92 0.72
CA ASP A 5 -16.22 -3.34 -0.52
C ASP A 5 -16.32 -4.44 -1.57
N GLU A 6 -17.54 -4.67 -2.06
CA GLU A 6 -17.77 -5.69 -3.07
C GLU A 6 -16.96 -5.47 -4.33
N ARG A 7 -16.67 -4.22 -4.65
CA ARG A 7 -15.87 -3.93 -5.85
C ARG A 7 -14.46 -4.47 -5.72
N ILE A 8 -13.92 -4.49 -4.50
CA ILE A 8 -12.60 -5.07 -4.26
C ILE A 8 -12.68 -6.59 -4.36
N THR A 9 -13.74 -7.18 -3.80
CA THR A 9 -13.96 -8.62 -3.93
C THR A 9 -14.00 -9.00 -5.40
N GLN A 10 -14.72 -8.22 -6.21
CA GLN A 10 -14.82 -8.46 -7.64
C GLN A 10 -13.46 -8.30 -8.31
N TYR A 11 -12.73 -7.24 -7.94
CA TYR A 11 -11.41 -6.97 -8.50
C TYR A 11 -10.50 -8.19 -8.29
N ILE A 12 -10.49 -8.72 -7.07
CA ILE A 12 -9.63 -9.86 -6.77
C ILE A 12 -10.07 -11.08 -7.56
N SER A 13 -11.38 -11.35 -7.60
CA SER A 13 -11.87 -12.56 -8.25
C SER A 13 -11.65 -12.54 -9.76
N THR A 14 -11.52 -11.37 -10.36
CA THR A 14 -11.27 -11.26 -11.79
C THR A 14 -9.79 -11.05 -12.12
N SER A 15 -8.93 -11.03 -11.10
CA SER A 15 -7.50 -10.93 -11.33
C SER A 15 -6.93 -12.27 -11.80
N ALA A 16 -5.72 -12.24 -12.33
CA ALA A 16 -5.05 -13.47 -12.76
C ALA A 16 -4.96 -14.46 -11.60
N ASP A 17 -4.98 -15.73 -11.93
CA ASP A 17 -5.00 -16.77 -10.89
C ASP A 17 -3.86 -16.64 -9.89
N PHE A 18 -2.65 -16.32 -10.36
CA PHE A 18 -1.52 -16.21 -9.45
C PHE A 18 -1.70 -15.06 -8.47
N ALA A 19 -2.43 -14.03 -8.88
CA ALA A 19 -2.57 -12.81 -8.08
C ALA A 19 -3.60 -12.97 -6.97
N GLN A 20 -4.59 -13.83 -7.15
CA GLN A 20 -5.68 -13.90 -6.20
C GLN A 20 -5.24 -14.23 -4.78
N PRO A 21 -4.42 -15.26 -4.54
CA PRO A 21 -3.99 -15.52 -3.18
C PRO A 21 -3.13 -14.41 -2.59
N ILE A 22 -2.36 -13.72 -3.42
CA ILE A 22 -1.54 -12.60 -2.96
C ILE A 22 -2.44 -11.48 -2.45
N LEU A 23 -3.44 -11.10 -3.28
CA LEU A 23 -4.31 -9.99 -2.92
C LEU A 23 -5.23 -10.34 -1.75
N LEU A 24 -5.70 -11.58 -1.69
CA LEU A 24 -6.52 -12.01 -0.57
C LEU A 24 -5.73 -11.93 0.74
N HIS A 25 -4.49 -12.38 0.70
CA HIS A 25 -3.65 -12.33 1.90
C HIS A 25 -3.42 -10.90 2.35
N LEU A 26 -3.11 -10.02 1.40
CA LEU A 26 -2.88 -8.62 1.74
C LEU A 26 -4.12 -7.97 2.31
N ARG A 27 -5.29 -8.27 1.74
CA ARG A 27 -6.54 -7.70 2.23
C ARG A 27 -6.78 -8.11 3.68
N GLU A 28 -6.58 -9.39 3.99
CA GLU A 28 -6.79 -9.87 5.35
C GLU A 28 -5.79 -9.26 6.31
N LEU A 29 -4.54 -9.16 5.89
CA LEU A 29 -3.50 -8.59 6.73
C LEU A 29 -3.79 -7.13 7.07
N ILE A 30 -4.24 -6.38 6.08
CA ILE A 30 -4.58 -4.98 6.30
C ILE A 30 -5.66 -4.87 7.37
N HIS A 31 -6.71 -5.68 7.28
CA HIS A 31 -7.79 -5.61 8.26
C HIS A 31 -7.38 -6.17 9.62
N ASP A 32 -6.45 -7.11 9.64
CA ASP A 32 -5.96 -7.64 10.92
C ASP A 32 -5.23 -6.57 11.71
N PHE A 33 -4.42 -5.75 11.05
CA PHE A 33 -3.63 -4.73 11.73
C PHE A 33 -4.31 -3.37 11.77
N CYS A 34 -5.28 -3.15 10.89
CA CYS A 34 -6.06 -1.91 10.89
C CYS A 34 -7.54 -2.27 10.80
N PRO A 35 -8.15 -2.70 11.92
CA PRO A 35 -9.56 -3.10 11.88
C PRO A 35 -10.49 -1.99 11.42
N GLU A 36 -10.07 -0.73 11.51
CA GLU A 36 -10.88 0.40 11.09
C GLU A 36 -10.68 0.75 9.62
N ALA A 37 -9.89 -0.04 8.89
CA ALA A 37 -9.63 0.27 7.49
C ALA A 37 -10.93 0.28 6.69
N GLU A 38 -11.09 1.29 5.88
CA GLU A 38 -12.21 1.40 4.96
C GLU A 38 -11.73 1.07 3.57
N GLU A 39 -12.47 0.21 2.89
CA GLU A 39 -12.12 -0.20 1.54
C GLU A 39 -12.79 0.71 0.54
N GLY A 40 -12.10 1.00 -0.55
CA GLY A 40 -12.66 1.79 -1.60
C GLY A 40 -11.89 1.59 -2.91
N MET A 41 -12.43 2.15 -3.96
CA MET A 41 -11.78 2.08 -5.27
C MET A 41 -11.40 3.48 -5.71
N LYS A 42 -10.16 3.65 -6.13
CA LYS A 42 -9.68 4.91 -6.70
C LYS A 42 -8.84 4.56 -7.91
N TRP A 43 -9.03 5.29 -8.99
CA TRP A 43 -8.24 5.06 -10.19
C TRP A 43 -8.30 3.60 -10.64
N SER A 44 -9.47 2.98 -10.49
CA SER A 44 -9.74 1.59 -10.86
C SER A 44 -8.92 0.57 -10.08
N MET A 45 -8.46 0.93 -8.88
CA MET A 45 -7.67 0.04 -8.04
C MET A 45 -8.18 0.04 -6.62
N PRO A 46 -7.98 -1.07 -5.89
CA PRO A 46 -8.35 -1.11 -4.47
C PRO A 46 -7.48 -0.20 -3.63
N PHE A 47 -8.14 0.58 -2.77
CA PHE A 47 -7.47 1.45 -1.81
C PHE A 47 -8.05 1.20 -0.43
N PHE A 48 -7.21 1.40 0.57
CA PHE A 48 -7.60 1.23 1.96
C PHE A 48 -7.35 2.53 2.68
N LEU A 49 -8.39 3.03 3.37
CA LEU A 49 -8.35 4.31 4.04
C LEU A 49 -8.37 4.13 5.54
N TYR A 50 -7.67 5.00 6.23
CA TYR A 50 -7.69 5.05 7.67
C TYR A 50 -8.01 6.48 8.08
N ARG A 51 -9.12 6.65 8.81
CA ARG A 51 -9.58 7.97 9.24
C ARG A 51 -9.69 8.94 8.07
N GLY A 52 -10.19 8.43 6.95
CA GLY A 52 -10.40 9.24 5.76
C GLY A 52 -9.17 9.51 4.93
N LYS A 53 -8.01 9.01 5.33
CA LYS A 53 -6.76 9.20 4.61
C LYS A 53 -6.32 7.90 3.97
N ILE A 54 -5.62 8.00 2.85
CA ILE A 54 -5.14 6.79 2.18
C ILE A 54 -4.04 6.14 3.00
N LEU A 55 -4.25 4.87 3.33
CA LEU A 55 -3.26 4.08 4.06
C LEU A 55 -2.37 3.32 3.09
N CYS A 56 -2.99 2.56 2.21
CA CYS A 56 -2.25 1.72 1.28
C CYS A 56 -3.17 1.31 0.14
N SER A 57 -2.57 0.66 -0.86
CA SER A 57 -3.31 0.18 -2.01
C SER A 57 -2.60 -1.02 -2.58
N PHE A 58 -3.32 -1.82 -3.37
CA PHE A 58 -2.67 -2.86 -4.14
C PHE A 58 -3.30 -2.95 -5.51
N ALA A 59 -2.60 -3.63 -6.40
CA ALA A 59 -3.08 -3.80 -7.76
C ALA A 59 -2.53 -5.10 -8.33
N ALA A 60 -3.25 -5.66 -9.28
CA ALA A 60 -2.80 -6.84 -9.99
C ALA A 60 -2.63 -6.49 -11.46
N PHE A 61 -1.49 -6.88 -11.99
CA PHE A 61 -1.19 -6.70 -13.40
C PHE A 61 -1.06 -8.09 -14.03
N LYS A 62 -0.76 -8.12 -15.31
CA LYS A 62 -0.75 -9.37 -16.02
C LYS A 62 0.24 -10.38 -15.44
N HIS A 63 1.41 -9.89 -15.01
CA HIS A 63 2.49 -10.78 -14.59
C HIS A 63 3.00 -10.51 -13.17
N HIS A 64 2.42 -9.54 -12.47
CA HIS A 64 2.85 -9.26 -11.10
C HIS A 64 1.77 -8.48 -10.38
N CYS A 65 1.88 -8.43 -9.05
CA CYS A 65 1.07 -7.58 -8.21
C CYS A 65 1.94 -6.47 -7.64
N SER A 66 1.30 -5.41 -7.17
CA SER A 66 2.00 -4.37 -6.45
C SER A 66 1.24 -4.07 -5.16
N PHE A 67 1.97 -3.53 -4.18
CA PHE A 67 1.41 -3.07 -2.92
C PHE A 67 2.21 -1.87 -2.49
N GLY A 68 1.53 -0.80 -2.09
CA GLY A 68 2.24 0.41 -1.71
C GLY A 68 1.56 1.15 -0.60
N PHE A 69 2.37 1.85 0.19
CA PHE A 69 1.89 2.74 1.24
C PHE A 69 1.85 4.16 0.70
N TRP A 70 0.77 4.86 1.01
CA TRP A 70 0.64 6.25 0.59
C TRP A 70 1.76 7.12 1.18
N LEU A 71 2.14 6.82 2.44
CA LEU A 71 3.16 7.58 3.13
C LEU A 71 4.55 6.94 3.03
N HIS A 72 4.79 6.18 1.98
CA HIS A 72 6.06 5.49 1.75
C HIS A 72 7.26 6.39 2.04
N SER A 73 7.22 7.62 1.56
CA SER A 73 8.38 8.52 1.67
C SER A 73 8.64 8.94 3.11
N GLU A 74 7.68 8.78 4.01
CA GLU A 74 7.82 9.18 5.40
C GLU A 74 8.07 8.01 6.33
N MET A 75 8.14 6.80 5.81
CA MET A 75 8.27 5.60 6.63
C MET A 75 9.72 5.19 6.80
N SER A 76 10.01 4.55 7.94
CA SER A 76 11.38 4.25 8.33
C SER A 76 11.99 3.03 7.66
N ASP A 77 11.16 2.08 7.22
CA ASP A 77 11.60 0.87 6.54
C ASP A 77 12.72 0.14 7.30
N PRO A 78 12.49 -0.24 8.57
CA PRO A 78 13.55 -0.87 9.34
C PRO A 78 13.98 -2.23 8.81
N HIS A 79 13.12 -2.94 8.10
CA HIS A 79 13.44 -4.25 7.57
C HIS A 79 13.89 -4.22 6.11
N ARG A 80 14.04 -3.02 5.55
CA ARG A 80 14.53 -2.82 4.19
C ARG A 80 13.70 -3.60 3.18
N ILE A 81 12.39 -3.57 3.32
CA ILE A 81 11.50 -4.26 2.40
C ILE A 81 11.03 -3.36 1.26
N PHE A 82 11.23 -2.06 1.38
CA PHE A 82 10.82 -1.14 0.31
C PHE A 82 11.81 -1.20 -0.83
N LYS A 83 11.29 -1.30 -2.05
CA LYS A 83 12.12 -1.30 -3.26
C LYS A 83 12.17 0.10 -3.81
N ARG A 84 13.35 0.53 -4.22
CA ARG A 84 13.52 1.85 -4.79
C ARG A 84 13.37 1.74 -6.29
N GLU A 85 12.15 1.94 -6.75
CA GLU A 85 11.88 1.93 -8.18
C GLU A 85 12.06 3.34 -8.71
N GLU A 86 12.71 3.47 -9.84
CA GLU A 86 12.92 4.79 -10.42
C GLU A 86 11.63 5.50 -10.68
N LYS A 87 10.65 4.76 -11.11
CA LYS A 87 9.38 5.38 -11.46
C LYS A 87 8.46 5.52 -10.30
N GLY A 88 8.89 5.19 -9.13
CA GLY A 88 8.12 5.41 -7.93
C GLY A 88 6.75 4.82 -7.95
N GLY A 89 6.08 4.67 -8.80
CA GLY A 89 4.77 4.13 -8.88
C GLY A 89 4.28 3.69 -7.54
N MET A 90 3.49 2.68 -7.56
CA MET A 90 2.77 2.29 -6.39
C MET A 90 3.40 1.12 -5.67
N GLY A 91 4.52 0.67 -6.12
CA GLY A 91 5.06 -0.55 -5.59
C GLY A 91 6.08 -0.35 -4.51
N SER A 92 5.64 -0.13 -3.27
CA SER A 92 6.59 -0.08 -2.16
C SER A 92 7.41 -1.34 -2.07
N LEU A 93 6.81 -2.48 -2.42
CA LEU A 93 7.47 -3.78 -2.31
C LEU A 93 8.04 -4.29 -3.63
N GLY A 94 7.95 -3.50 -4.69
CA GLY A 94 8.37 -3.95 -6.00
C GLY A 94 7.37 -4.93 -6.59
N LYS A 95 7.83 -5.73 -7.52
CA LYS A 95 6.95 -6.69 -8.19
C LYS A 95 6.78 -7.94 -7.34
N ILE A 96 5.53 -8.32 -7.12
CA ILE A 96 5.18 -9.49 -6.34
C ILE A 96 4.58 -10.51 -7.28
N THR A 97 5.22 -11.67 -7.40
CA THR A 97 4.76 -12.71 -8.32
C THR A 97 4.26 -13.97 -7.63
N SER A 98 4.52 -14.09 -6.32
CA SER A 98 4.01 -15.21 -5.54
C SER A 98 3.88 -14.78 -4.10
N PRO A 99 3.08 -15.52 -3.31
CA PRO A 99 2.97 -15.18 -1.88
C PRO A 99 4.32 -15.21 -1.15
N ALA A 100 5.26 -16.00 -1.62
CA ALA A 100 6.57 -16.07 -0.99
C ALA A 100 7.37 -14.77 -1.13
N ASP A 101 6.99 -13.91 -2.07
CA ASP A 101 7.65 -12.62 -2.25
C ASP A 101 7.21 -11.61 -1.20
N LEU A 102 6.15 -11.89 -0.45
CA LEU A 102 5.67 -10.96 0.56
C LEU A 102 6.54 -11.01 1.80
N PRO A 103 6.73 -9.87 2.47
CA PRO A 103 7.42 -9.88 3.76
C PRO A 103 6.63 -10.70 4.77
N LYS A 104 7.28 -11.05 5.87
CA LYS A 104 6.57 -11.73 6.95
C LYS A 104 5.42 -10.87 7.43
N ASP A 105 4.32 -11.53 7.80
CA ASP A 105 3.13 -10.82 8.24
C ASP A 105 3.42 -9.86 9.38
N GLU A 106 4.24 -10.27 10.33
CA GLU A 106 4.55 -9.40 11.47
C GLU A 106 5.34 -8.17 11.04
N HIS A 107 6.20 -8.31 10.04
CA HIS A 107 6.95 -7.17 9.54
C HIS A 107 6.03 -6.22 8.80
N LEU A 108 5.26 -6.74 7.85
CA LEU A 108 4.38 -5.91 7.07
C LEU A 108 3.29 -5.29 7.94
N GLY A 109 2.79 -6.06 8.92
CA GLY A 109 1.83 -5.54 9.87
C GLY A 109 2.39 -4.38 10.66
N GLY A 110 3.66 -4.47 11.07
CA GLY A 110 4.30 -3.37 11.75
C GLY A 110 4.38 -2.12 10.90
N TYR A 111 4.58 -2.30 9.60
CA TYR A 111 4.59 -1.17 8.68
C TYR A 111 3.18 -0.55 8.56
N ILE A 112 2.16 -1.40 8.57
CA ILE A 112 0.79 -0.88 8.57
C ILE A 112 0.55 -0.03 9.82
N LEU A 113 1.01 -0.51 10.97
CA LEU A 113 0.86 0.25 12.22
C LEU A 113 1.63 1.57 12.16
N GLU A 114 2.83 1.55 11.60
CA GLU A 114 3.58 2.79 11.44
C GLU A 114 2.85 3.78 10.55
N ALA A 115 2.30 3.31 9.45
CA ALA A 115 1.56 4.17 8.54
C ALA A 115 0.33 4.77 9.23
N MET A 116 -0.37 3.96 10.05
CA MET A 116 -1.51 4.46 10.82
C MET A 116 -1.07 5.57 11.78
N ASP A 117 0.04 5.35 12.45
CA ASP A 117 0.55 6.34 13.39
C ASP A 117 0.92 7.64 12.69
N LEU A 118 1.54 7.55 11.53
CA LEU A 118 1.89 8.73 10.76
C LEU A 118 0.63 9.48 10.32
N ILE A 119 -0.41 8.75 9.92
CA ILE A 119 -1.67 9.39 9.55
C ILE A 119 -2.23 10.15 10.76
N GLU A 120 -2.19 9.54 11.94
CA GLU A 120 -2.70 10.18 13.14
C GLU A 120 -1.92 11.44 13.49
N GLN A 121 -0.65 11.48 13.11
CA GLN A 121 0.18 12.64 13.35
C GLN A 121 0.03 13.71 12.29
N GLY A 122 -0.79 13.47 11.27
CA GLY A 122 -1.02 14.44 10.22
C GLY A 122 0.03 14.44 9.11
N ALA A 123 0.83 13.39 9.04
CA ALA A 123 1.84 13.30 7.99
C ALA A 123 1.19 13.24 6.61
N ILE A 124 1.87 13.81 5.63
CA ILE A 124 1.43 13.73 4.24
C ILE A 124 2.63 13.32 3.40
N PRO A 125 2.39 12.78 2.21
CA PRO A 125 3.51 12.40 1.34
C PRO A 125 4.43 13.59 1.11
N ARG A 126 5.71 13.28 0.98
CA ARG A 126 6.71 14.34 0.80
C ARG A 126 6.37 15.25 -0.37
N GLU A 127 5.91 14.67 -1.45
CA GLU A 127 5.60 15.43 -2.66
C GLU A 127 4.49 16.46 -2.46
N LEU A 128 3.62 16.20 -1.49
CA LEU A 128 2.49 17.09 -1.22
C LEU A 128 2.75 18.02 -0.06
N ASN A 129 3.90 17.90 0.58
CA ASN A 129 4.21 18.71 1.76
C ASN A 129 4.77 20.06 1.32
N PRO A 130 4.06 21.16 1.60
CA PRO A 130 4.55 22.49 1.16
C PRO A 130 5.86 22.89 1.80
N LYS A 131 6.24 22.25 2.90
CA LYS A 131 7.52 22.57 3.55
C LYS A 131 8.70 21.86 2.90
N TYR A 132 8.44 20.86 2.08
CA TYR A 132 9.51 20.14 1.43
C TYR A 132 9.92 20.87 0.16
N LYS A 133 11.19 21.22 0.06
CA LYS A 133 11.72 21.86 -1.15
C LYS A 133 12.62 20.89 -1.85
N LYS A 134 12.33 20.66 -3.11
CA LYS A 134 13.18 19.79 -3.90
C LYS A 134 14.50 20.49 -4.17
N PRO A 135 15.61 19.76 -4.18
CA PRO A 135 16.89 20.35 -4.56
C PRO A 135 16.82 20.96 -5.95
N ALA A 136 17.57 22.01 -6.15
CA ALA A 136 17.57 22.70 -7.44
C ALA A 136 17.94 21.77 -8.58
N ALA A 137 18.77 20.78 -8.31
CA ALA A 137 19.20 19.85 -9.34
C ALA A 137 18.03 19.04 -9.91
N GLU A 138 16.94 18.97 -9.19
CA GLU A 138 15.77 18.23 -9.67
C GLU A 138 14.96 19.00 -10.70
N ILE A 139 15.30 20.24 -10.87
CA ILE A 139 14.61 21.09 -11.84
C ILE A 139 15.39 21.04 -13.13
N PRO A 140 14.81 20.45 -14.17
CA PRO A 140 15.52 20.33 -15.44
C PRO A 140 15.78 21.68 -16.06
#